data_5b6e4938b727d18adf617d029d9738fc
#
_entry.id   5b6e4938b727d18adf617d029d9738fc
#
_cell.length_a   1.000
_cell.length_b   1.000
_cell.length_c   1.000
_cell.angle_alpha   90.00
_cell.angle_beta   90.00
_cell.angle_gamma   90.00
#
_symmetry.space_group_name_H-M   'P 1'
#
loop_
_entity.id
_entity.type
_entity.pdbx_description
1 polymer ?
#
loop_
_entity_poly.entity_id
_entity_poly.type
_entity_poly.pdbx_seq_one_letter_code
_entity_poly.pdbx_strand_id
1 'polypeptide(L)'
;MLNIKSFLLASGLICALLAGTCFQLPAQNKGNHSPLTFKQGERIVFLGSSLFENELEKGYLEFAITSRWPDLDLTFRNLGWTGDDVFAEARSTFTTPPTPYQQLFQQIRSTHPDYVLIAYGGVESQKGEAGLGEFVKGLGAILDSVDALGAQSILLSTIPVKLAGNRENTITQNKNLRLYADAIAALASKRKKRYVDIYTPIDENTNALFLDNGIHLNEAGYRYLARVLEQAFGWPSRGLTVTINAGESTANAPAKIVSSGPDKLVFSLEEPVLPFPATASGKPDAKAAVSVQVNGLKKGHYTLTENGRKLITASEADWAKGVVLDQETSQQQAAEVCGYIVKKNTLFFQQYRPRNRTYILGFRSYEQGNNKRDLDDMDPLIAQLEAQIKLHRKPVIKTYELSLQKGQ
;
A
#
# COMPACT_ATOMS: atom_id res chain seq x y z
N MET A 1 23.84 83.99 30.57
CA MET A 1 25.25 83.96 30.08
C MET A 1 25.69 82.52 29.97
N LEU A 2 26.14 82.18 28.80
CA LEU A 2 27.01 80.98 28.46
C LEU A 2 26.45 79.62 28.78
N ASN A 3 26.64 78.60 27.96
CA ASN A 3 27.13 78.49 26.57
C ASN A 3 26.70 77.09 26.06
N ILE A 4 26.34 77.07 24.87
CA ILE A 4 26.04 75.83 24.11
C ILE A 4 27.35 75.19 23.75
N LYS A 5 27.47 73.88 23.92
CA LYS A 5 28.25 72.98 23.06
C LYS A 5 27.86 71.55 23.30
N SER A 6 27.08 71.02 22.40
CA SER A 6 27.41 69.89 21.54
C SER A 6 28.01 68.69 22.19
N PHE A 7 27.24 67.63 22.39
CA PHE A 7 27.76 66.27 22.31
C PHE A 7 26.88 65.47 21.38
N LEU A 8 27.49 65.18 20.26
CA LEU A 8 26.99 64.27 19.23
C LEU A 8 27.09 62.81 19.70
N LEU A 9 25.97 62.14 19.57
CA LEU A 9 25.77 60.80 18.98
C LEU A 9 26.78 59.67 19.30
N ALA A 10 26.24 58.67 19.93
CA ALA A 10 26.48 57.27 19.48
C ALA A 10 25.16 56.51 19.63
N SER A 11 24.35 56.53 18.57
CA SER A 11 23.23 55.61 18.43
C SER A 11 23.81 54.24 18.08
N GLY A 12 24.09 53.46 19.10
CA GLY A 12 24.44 52.04 18.95
C GLY A 12 23.21 51.25 18.56
N LEU A 13 23.12 50.89 17.30
CA LEU A 13 22.13 49.98 16.70
C LEU A 13 22.38 48.58 17.30
N ILE A 14 21.68 48.21 18.37
CA ILE A 14 21.63 46.82 18.82
C ILE A 14 20.68 46.09 17.91
N CYS A 15 21.21 45.52 16.79
CA CYS A 15 20.59 44.45 16.07
C CYS A 15 20.52 43.23 16.96
N ALA A 16 19.42 43.02 17.64
CA ALA A 16 19.09 41.75 18.25
C ALA A 16 18.95 40.72 17.13
N LEU A 17 19.98 39.92 16.96
CA LEU A 17 19.94 38.68 16.21
C LEU A 17 18.96 37.72 16.91
N LEU A 18 17.68 37.82 16.59
CA LEU A 18 16.74 36.72 16.79
C LEU A 18 17.20 35.59 15.86
N ALA A 19 18.09 34.73 16.40
CA ALA A 19 18.33 33.43 15.85
C ALA A 19 17.00 32.64 15.97
N GLY A 20 16.15 32.80 14.95
CA GLY A 20 15.04 31.91 14.74
C GLY A 20 15.61 30.50 14.59
N THR A 21 15.53 29.72 15.67
CA THR A 21 15.67 28.28 15.55
C THR A 21 14.54 27.81 14.63
N CYS A 22 14.84 27.74 13.33
CA CYS A 22 14.06 26.91 12.44
C CYS A 22 14.12 25.50 13.05
N PHE A 23 13.06 25.11 13.74
CA PHE A 23 12.74 23.70 13.90
C PHE A 23 12.57 23.15 12.49
N GLN A 24 13.67 22.67 11.92
CA GLN A 24 13.58 21.74 10.79
C GLN A 24 12.81 20.55 11.32
N LEU A 25 11.55 20.42 10.87
CA LEU A 25 10.85 19.16 10.92
C LEU A 25 11.84 18.10 10.45
N PRO A 26 11.97 16.97 11.16
CA PRO A 26 12.86 15.92 10.71
C PRO A 26 12.42 15.56 9.30
N ALA A 27 13.30 15.83 8.35
CA ALA A 27 13.12 15.35 6.98
C ALA A 27 12.73 13.88 7.09
N GLN A 28 11.62 13.49 6.44
CA GLN A 28 11.25 12.09 6.28
C GLN A 28 12.56 11.34 6.07
N ASN A 29 12.85 10.41 6.97
CA ASN A 29 14.03 9.59 6.89
C ASN A 29 13.87 8.79 5.60
N LYS A 30 14.29 9.39 4.49
CA LYS A 30 14.54 8.66 3.24
C LYS A 30 15.72 7.77 3.61
N GLY A 31 15.38 6.68 4.31
CA GLY A 31 16.34 5.64 4.56
C GLY A 31 17.02 5.37 3.22
N ASN A 32 18.33 5.41 3.19
CA ASN A 32 19.18 5.20 2.01
C ASN A 32 19.05 3.75 1.50
N HIS A 33 17.81 3.24 1.47
CA HIS A 33 17.49 1.93 0.94
C HIS A 33 17.22 2.07 -0.57
N SER A 34 17.92 1.28 -1.37
CA SER A 34 17.55 1.07 -2.77
C SER A 34 16.07 0.68 -2.90
N PRO A 35 15.43 0.94 -4.04
CA PRO A 35 14.06 0.48 -4.26
C PRO A 35 13.90 -1.00 -3.91
N LEU A 36 12.81 -1.33 -3.23
CA LEU A 36 12.52 -2.72 -2.88
C LEU A 36 12.22 -3.51 -4.15
N THR A 37 12.88 -4.62 -4.33
CA THR A 37 12.68 -5.55 -5.45
C THR A 37 12.48 -6.95 -4.91
N PHE A 38 11.73 -7.76 -5.64
CA PHE A 38 11.47 -9.15 -5.32
C PHE A 38 12.08 -10.09 -6.37
N LYS A 39 12.17 -11.37 -6.02
CA LYS A 39 12.65 -12.45 -6.89
C LYS A 39 11.53 -13.46 -7.16
N GLN A 40 11.73 -14.25 -8.18
CA GLN A 40 10.82 -15.33 -8.52
C GLN A 40 10.64 -16.31 -7.34
N GLY A 41 9.38 -16.59 -7.00
CA GLY A 41 9.00 -17.56 -5.98
C GLY A 41 9.02 -17.04 -4.54
N GLU A 42 9.40 -15.76 -4.31
CA GLU A 42 9.43 -15.20 -2.94
C GLU A 42 8.04 -15.09 -2.33
N ARG A 43 7.99 -15.29 -1.02
CA ARG A 43 6.78 -15.20 -0.20
C ARG A 43 6.82 -14.03 0.75
N ILE A 44 5.76 -13.22 0.68
CA ILE A 44 5.56 -12.06 1.52
C ILE A 44 4.50 -12.39 2.59
N VAL A 45 4.82 -12.14 3.86
CA VAL A 45 3.93 -12.37 4.99
C VAL A 45 3.57 -11.03 5.64
N PHE A 46 2.29 -10.81 5.87
CA PHE A 46 1.79 -9.69 6.68
C PHE A 46 1.58 -10.19 8.11
N LEU A 47 2.24 -9.54 9.07
CA LEU A 47 2.20 -9.90 10.49
C LEU A 47 1.85 -8.67 11.34
N GLY A 48 0.81 -8.77 12.15
CA GLY A 48 0.40 -7.66 13.01
C GLY A 48 -1.01 -7.83 13.56
N SER A 49 -1.59 -6.71 13.98
CA SER A 49 -2.91 -6.63 14.56
C SER A 49 -4.00 -6.35 13.50
N SER A 50 -5.02 -5.57 13.88
CA SER A 50 -6.20 -5.27 13.06
C SER A 50 -5.89 -4.63 11.70
N LEU A 51 -4.77 -3.91 11.57
CA LEU A 51 -4.39 -3.30 10.29
C LEU A 51 -4.27 -4.38 9.20
N PHE A 52 -3.63 -5.49 9.47
CA PHE A 52 -3.50 -6.57 8.52
C PHE A 52 -4.69 -7.53 8.50
N GLU A 53 -5.36 -7.77 9.64
CA GLU A 53 -6.57 -8.60 9.60
C GLU A 53 -7.66 -7.97 8.72
N ASN A 54 -7.89 -6.67 8.84
CA ASN A 54 -8.90 -5.99 8.02
C ASN A 54 -8.50 -5.88 6.54
N GLU A 55 -7.20 -5.97 6.21
CA GLU A 55 -6.71 -6.05 4.84
C GLU A 55 -7.18 -7.32 4.12
N LEU A 56 -7.49 -8.40 4.85
CA LEU A 56 -8.03 -9.65 4.28
C LEU A 56 -9.24 -9.41 3.38
N GLU A 57 -10.11 -8.47 3.76
CA GLU A 57 -11.33 -8.13 3.03
C GLU A 57 -11.10 -7.13 1.90
N LYS A 58 -9.96 -6.46 1.87
CA LYS A 58 -9.65 -5.39 0.91
C LYS A 58 -8.68 -5.83 -0.18
N GLY A 59 -7.60 -6.51 0.20
CA GLY A 59 -6.60 -7.07 -0.72
C GLY A 59 -5.72 -6.02 -1.43
N TYR A 60 -5.77 -4.76 -1.03
CA TYR A 60 -5.07 -3.68 -1.75
C TYR A 60 -3.56 -3.69 -1.57
N LEU A 61 -3.05 -4.12 -0.40
CA LEU A 61 -1.62 -4.19 -0.15
C LEU A 61 -0.97 -5.30 -0.97
N GLU A 62 -1.61 -6.48 -0.98
CA GLU A 62 -1.19 -7.59 -1.83
C GLU A 62 -1.31 -7.23 -3.31
N PHE A 63 -2.45 -6.62 -3.72
CA PHE A 63 -2.65 -6.17 -5.09
C PHE A 63 -1.58 -5.18 -5.55
N ALA A 64 -1.19 -4.22 -4.69
CA ALA A 64 -0.15 -3.24 -5.00
C ALA A 64 1.17 -3.90 -5.39
N ILE A 65 1.58 -4.93 -4.63
CA ILE A 65 2.81 -5.68 -4.91
C ILE A 65 2.63 -6.58 -6.14
N THR A 66 1.56 -7.38 -6.18
CA THR A 66 1.28 -8.33 -7.26
C THR A 66 1.21 -7.66 -8.63
N SER A 67 0.48 -6.53 -8.74
CA SER A 67 0.34 -5.81 -10.00
C SER A 67 1.62 -5.11 -10.46
N ARG A 68 2.51 -4.79 -9.52
CA ARG A 68 3.82 -4.17 -9.81
C ARG A 68 4.83 -5.17 -10.36
N TRP A 69 4.68 -6.44 -10.00
CA TRP A 69 5.59 -7.53 -10.37
C TRP A 69 4.84 -8.63 -11.12
N PRO A 70 4.20 -8.32 -12.29
CA PRO A 70 3.30 -9.25 -12.97
C PRO A 70 4.00 -10.48 -13.53
N ASP A 71 5.32 -10.45 -13.71
CA ASP A 71 6.11 -11.56 -14.23
C ASP A 71 6.72 -12.45 -13.13
N LEU A 72 6.61 -12.05 -11.83
CA LEU A 72 7.14 -12.82 -10.71
C LEU A 72 6.05 -13.64 -10.01
N ASP A 73 6.33 -14.90 -9.69
CA ASP A 73 5.43 -15.77 -8.92
C ASP A 73 5.55 -15.49 -7.43
N LEU A 74 5.09 -14.31 -7.01
CA LEU A 74 5.03 -13.93 -5.61
C LEU A 74 3.82 -14.57 -4.95
N THR A 75 3.99 -15.06 -3.72
CA THR A 75 2.91 -15.58 -2.89
C THR A 75 2.77 -14.79 -1.61
N PHE A 76 1.55 -14.77 -1.05
CA PHE A 76 1.24 -13.94 0.13
C PHE A 76 0.53 -14.76 1.19
N ARG A 77 0.86 -14.49 2.47
CA ARG A 77 0.13 -15.02 3.63
C ARG A 77 -0.14 -13.90 4.62
N ASN A 78 -1.37 -13.75 5.05
CA ASN A 78 -1.74 -12.71 6.00
C ASN A 78 -2.01 -13.35 7.38
N LEU A 79 -1.14 -13.07 8.33
CA LEU A 79 -1.20 -13.50 9.73
C LEU A 79 -1.70 -12.38 10.66
N GLY A 80 -2.40 -11.38 10.13
CA GLY A 80 -3.06 -10.35 10.93
C GLY A 80 -4.04 -10.96 11.93
N TRP A 81 -4.07 -10.42 13.16
CA TRP A 81 -4.93 -10.90 14.23
C TRP A 81 -5.38 -9.73 15.10
N THR A 82 -6.64 -9.35 14.98
CA THR A 82 -7.21 -8.22 15.73
C THR A 82 -7.00 -8.37 17.23
N GLY A 83 -6.52 -7.31 17.85
CA GLY A 83 -6.19 -7.28 19.27
C GLY A 83 -4.86 -7.91 19.64
N ASP A 84 -4.10 -8.44 18.66
CA ASP A 84 -2.80 -9.05 18.92
C ASP A 84 -1.72 -8.03 19.21
N ASP A 85 -0.76 -8.44 20.00
CA ASP A 85 0.41 -7.68 20.40
C ASP A 85 1.72 -8.45 20.15
N VAL A 86 2.85 -7.84 20.47
CA VAL A 86 4.18 -8.47 20.27
C VAL A 86 4.43 -9.70 21.14
N PHE A 87 3.53 -10.02 22.08
CA PHE A 87 3.54 -11.22 22.92
C PHE A 87 2.53 -12.26 22.48
N ALA A 88 1.74 -11.95 21.45
CA ALA A 88 0.73 -12.82 20.88
C ALA A 88 -0.42 -13.15 21.85
N GLU A 89 -0.76 -12.24 22.77
CA GLU A 89 -1.76 -12.49 23.82
C GLU A 89 -3.14 -12.84 23.24
N ALA A 90 -3.54 -12.25 22.11
CA ALA A 90 -4.79 -12.57 21.44
C ALA A 90 -4.83 -13.98 20.84
N ARG A 91 -3.68 -14.64 20.67
CA ARG A 91 -3.58 -16.02 20.15
C ARG A 91 -3.70 -17.08 21.23
N SER A 92 -4.06 -16.67 22.46
CA SER A 92 -4.24 -17.57 23.60
C SER A 92 -5.25 -18.66 23.30
N THR A 93 -4.98 -19.86 23.80
CA THR A 93 -5.87 -21.02 23.75
C THR A 93 -6.03 -21.63 25.15
N PHE A 94 -7.04 -22.49 25.33
CA PHE A 94 -7.24 -23.23 26.60
C PHE A 94 -6.16 -24.29 26.88
N THR A 95 -5.30 -24.56 25.91
CA THR A 95 -4.26 -25.59 26.01
C THR A 95 -2.87 -24.97 25.98
N THR A 96 -2.03 -25.40 26.91
CA THR A 96 -0.60 -25.05 26.94
C THR A 96 0.20 -26.34 27.14
N PRO A 97 1.20 -26.67 26.31
CA PRO A 97 1.65 -25.99 25.10
C PRO A 97 0.72 -26.20 23.90
N PRO A 98 0.82 -25.36 22.84
CA PRO A 98 1.75 -24.23 22.73
C PRO A 98 1.27 -23.01 23.54
N THR A 99 2.22 -22.20 24.05
CA THR A 99 1.92 -20.86 24.54
C THR A 99 1.50 -19.97 23.37
N PRO A 100 0.80 -18.82 23.60
CA PRO A 100 0.44 -17.88 22.55
C PRO A 100 1.64 -17.47 21.69
N TYR A 101 2.76 -17.20 22.35
CA TYR A 101 4.02 -16.84 21.70
C TYR A 101 4.59 -17.97 20.84
N GLN A 102 4.63 -19.21 21.37
CA GLN A 102 5.05 -20.37 20.58
C GLN A 102 4.16 -20.60 19.36
N GLN A 103 2.86 -20.35 19.50
CA GLN A 103 1.90 -20.46 18.42
C GLN A 103 2.18 -19.41 17.33
N LEU A 104 2.43 -18.15 17.69
CA LEU A 104 2.79 -17.10 16.74
C LEU A 104 3.99 -17.55 15.89
N PHE A 105 5.06 -18.04 16.53
CA PHE A 105 6.26 -18.49 15.79
C PHE A 105 6.04 -19.75 14.97
N GLN A 106 5.20 -20.67 15.41
CA GLN A 106 4.78 -21.80 14.59
C GLN A 106 4.06 -21.34 13.33
N GLN A 107 3.15 -20.35 13.45
CA GLN A 107 2.42 -19.79 12.33
C GLN A 107 3.36 -19.05 11.35
N ILE A 108 4.27 -18.21 11.84
CA ILE A 108 5.26 -17.54 10.99
C ILE A 108 6.11 -18.58 10.25
N ARG A 109 6.64 -19.55 10.96
CA ARG A 109 7.51 -20.61 10.39
C ARG A 109 6.79 -21.43 9.33
N SER A 110 5.53 -21.80 9.56
CA SER A 110 4.74 -22.60 8.62
C SER A 110 4.47 -21.88 7.29
N THR A 111 4.58 -20.54 7.26
CA THR A 111 4.43 -19.78 6.02
C THR A 111 5.69 -19.77 5.16
N HIS A 112 6.86 -20.16 5.66
CA HIS A 112 8.15 -20.11 4.96
C HIS A 112 8.39 -18.75 4.29
N PRO A 113 8.47 -17.62 5.06
CA PRO A 113 8.54 -16.27 4.52
C PRO A 113 9.93 -15.93 3.96
N ASP A 114 9.99 -15.16 2.89
CA ASP A 114 11.18 -14.43 2.45
C ASP A 114 11.15 -12.98 2.97
N TYR A 115 9.94 -12.41 3.04
CA TYR A 115 9.69 -11.10 3.62
C TYR A 115 8.56 -11.13 4.64
N VAL A 116 8.73 -10.39 5.74
CA VAL A 116 7.67 -10.18 6.74
C VAL A 116 7.46 -8.68 6.93
N LEU A 117 6.29 -8.17 6.52
CA LEU A 117 5.83 -6.83 6.87
C LEU A 117 5.20 -6.89 8.25
N ILE A 118 5.72 -6.08 9.19
CA ILE A 118 5.35 -6.14 10.61
C ILE A 118 4.69 -4.84 11.01
N ALA A 119 3.45 -4.92 11.55
CA ALA A 119 2.65 -3.77 12.00
C ALA A 119 2.06 -4.02 13.39
N TYR A 120 2.85 -3.79 14.42
CA TYR A 120 2.47 -3.80 15.84
C TYR A 120 2.60 -2.40 16.46
N GLY A 121 2.27 -2.25 17.74
CA GLY A 121 2.37 -1.01 18.49
C GLY A 121 1.03 -0.29 18.69
N GLY A 122 0.00 -0.64 17.93
CA GLY A 122 -1.33 -0.04 18.07
C GLY A 122 -2.04 -0.43 19.37
N VAL A 123 -2.01 -1.71 19.72
CA VAL A 123 -2.56 -2.25 20.98
C VAL A 123 -1.71 -1.84 22.16
N GLU A 124 -0.40 -2.02 22.05
CA GLU A 124 0.56 -1.76 23.12
C GLU A 124 0.65 -0.27 23.50
N SER A 125 0.37 0.63 22.57
CA SER A 125 0.37 2.09 22.82
C SER A 125 -0.65 2.52 23.89
N GLN A 126 -1.65 1.68 24.19
CA GLN A 126 -2.61 1.93 25.28
C GLN A 126 -1.94 1.94 26.65
N LYS A 127 -0.79 1.25 26.83
CA LYS A 127 0.02 1.28 28.04
C LYS A 127 0.86 2.58 28.18
N GLY A 128 0.79 3.48 27.20
CA GLY A 128 1.54 4.74 27.18
C GLY A 128 3.06 4.51 27.24
N GLU A 129 3.78 5.47 27.81
CA GLU A 129 5.23 5.41 27.94
C GLU A 129 5.71 4.24 28.80
N ALA A 130 4.92 3.84 29.81
CA ALA A 130 5.28 2.74 30.71
C ALA A 130 5.41 1.38 29.99
N GLY A 131 4.65 1.15 28.91
CA GLY A 131 4.71 -0.09 28.13
C GLY A 131 5.80 -0.13 27.07
N LEU A 132 6.47 0.99 26.82
CA LEU A 132 7.38 1.13 25.66
C LEU A 132 8.57 0.17 25.70
N GLY A 133 9.18 -0.01 26.89
CA GLY A 133 10.33 -0.90 27.06
C GLY A 133 9.99 -2.37 26.77
N GLU A 134 8.85 -2.83 27.27
CA GLU A 134 8.35 -4.19 27.00
C GLU A 134 8.04 -4.38 25.52
N PHE A 135 7.36 -3.41 24.89
CA PHE A 135 7.07 -3.43 23.48
C PHE A 135 8.33 -3.58 22.63
N VAL A 136 9.34 -2.73 22.85
CA VAL A 136 10.61 -2.79 22.09
C VAL A 136 11.29 -4.14 22.26
N LYS A 137 11.28 -4.71 23.49
CA LYS A 137 11.80 -6.06 23.76
C LYS A 137 11.04 -7.13 22.99
N GLY A 138 9.70 -7.11 23.03
CA GLY A 138 8.86 -8.09 22.32
C GLY A 138 9.02 -8.00 20.81
N LEU A 139 9.00 -6.77 20.26
CA LEU A 139 9.24 -6.57 18.82
C LEU A 139 10.64 -7.02 18.41
N GLY A 140 11.65 -6.77 19.25
CA GLY A 140 13.01 -7.28 19.05
C GLY A 140 13.06 -8.80 18.93
N ALA A 141 12.35 -9.52 19.80
CA ALA A 141 12.28 -10.98 19.76
C ALA A 141 11.56 -11.52 18.53
N ILE A 142 10.54 -10.82 18.03
CA ILE A 142 9.91 -11.14 16.73
C ILE A 142 10.95 -11.00 15.61
N LEU A 143 11.72 -9.91 15.59
CA LEU A 143 12.77 -9.70 14.59
C LEU A 143 13.83 -10.81 14.63
N ASP A 144 14.29 -11.21 15.84
CA ASP A 144 15.26 -12.29 16.00
C ASP A 144 14.75 -13.61 15.40
N SER A 145 13.46 -13.88 15.59
CA SER A 145 12.83 -15.10 15.07
C SER A 145 12.65 -15.07 13.55
N VAL A 146 12.31 -13.92 12.98
CA VAL A 146 12.23 -13.72 11.52
C VAL A 146 13.63 -13.84 10.90
N ASP A 147 14.64 -13.26 11.54
CA ASP A 147 16.04 -13.34 11.11
C ASP A 147 16.57 -14.79 11.14
N ALA A 148 16.17 -15.56 12.15
CA ALA A 148 16.54 -17.00 12.26
C ALA A 148 15.93 -17.85 11.14
N LEU A 149 14.86 -17.39 10.49
CA LEU A 149 14.29 -18.02 9.30
C LEU A 149 14.97 -17.59 7.99
N GLY A 150 15.92 -16.65 8.04
CA GLY A 150 16.55 -16.07 6.86
C GLY A 150 15.67 -15.04 6.14
N ALA A 151 14.51 -14.68 6.71
CA ALA A 151 13.57 -13.74 6.12
C ALA A 151 13.93 -12.28 6.42
N GLN A 152 13.54 -11.36 5.53
CA GLN A 152 13.73 -9.93 5.69
C GLN A 152 12.52 -9.28 6.36
N SER A 153 12.75 -8.52 7.45
CA SER A 153 11.69 -7.78 8.13
C SER A 153 11.57 -6.37 7.54
N ILE A 154 10.32 -5.94 7.32
CA ILE A 154 9.95 -4.57 6.98
C ILE A 154 9.01 -4.06 8.08
N LEU A 155 9.43 -3.06 8.83
CA LEU A 155 8.67 -2.53 9.94
C LEU A 155 7.79 -1.37 9.48
N LEU A 156 6.51 -1.42 9.80
CA LEU A 156 5.59 -0.30 9.61
C LEU A 156 5.39 0.43 10.93
N SER A 157 5.24 1.76 10.88
CA SER A 157 4.81 2.52 12.06
C SER A 157 3.38 2.14 12.47
N THR A 158 2.94 2.62 13.63
CA THR A 158 1.51 2.68 13.98
C THR A 158 0.75 3.57 13.00
N ILE A 159 -0.58 3.58 13.08
CA ILE A 159 -1.43 4.56 12.40
C ILE A 159 -2.12 5.46 13.44
N PRO A 160 -2.46 6.72 13.11
CA PRO A 160 -3.21 7.59 14.01
C PRO A 160 -4.66 7.11 14.15
N VAL A 161 -5.36 7.61 15.17
CA VAL A 161 -6.81 7.47 15.32
C VAL A 161 -7.51 8.82 15.12
N LYS A 162 -8.77 8.77 14.67
CA LYS A 162 -9.61 9.94 14.38
C LYS A 162 -10.97 9.80 15.08
N LEU A 163 -10.97 9.61 16.40
CA LEU A 163 -12.17 9.30 17.19
C LEU A 163 -13.20 10.43 17.11
N ALA A 164 -14.43 10.09 16.71
CA ALA A 164 -15.53 11.05 16.66
C ALA A 164 -15.96 11.47 18.07
N GLY A 165 -16.20 12.77 18.28
CA GLY A 165 -16.79 13.30 19.53
C GLY A 165 -15.88 13.31 20.75
N ASN A 166 -14.65 12.81 20.70
CA ASN A 166 -13.72 12.81 21.84
C ASN A 166 -12.31 13.29 21.46
N ARG A 167 -12.18 14.63 21.37
CA ARG A 167 -10.92 15.26 20.94
C ARG A 167 -9.76 15.01 21.91
N GLU A 168 -10.01 15.03 23.21
CA GLU A 168 -8.97 14.85 24.22
C GLU A 168 -8.39 13.44 24.19
N ASN A 169 -9.26 12.42 24.12
CA ASN A 169 -8.82 11.04 23.95
C ASN A 169 -8.06 10.84 22.64
N THR A 170 -8.52 11.46 21.55
CA THR A 170 -7.81 11.41 20.25
C THR A 170 -6.40 11.94 20.37
N ILE A 171 -6.21 13.11 21.01
CA ILE A 171 -4.89 13.72 21.22
C ILE A 171 -3.99 12.81 22.06
N THR A 172 -4.51 12.30 23.18
CA THR A 172 -3.75 11.42 24.09
C THR A 172 -3.35 10.12 23.40
N GLN A 173 -4.29 9.46 22.69
CA GLN A 173 -3.99 8.23 21.97
C GLN A 173 -2.98 8.46 20.83
N ASN A 174 -3.13 9.54 20.08
CA ASN A 174 -2.20 9.84 18.99
C ASN A 174 -0.81 10.20 19.50
N LYS A 175 -0.69 10.84 20.67
CA LYS A 175 0.60 11.05 21.34
C LYS A 175 1.29 9.70 21.63
N ASN A 176 0.56 8.75 22.20
CA ASN A 176 1.10 7.42 22.49
C ASN A 176 1.43 6.64 21.20
N LEU A 177 0.52 6.63 20.22
CA LEU A 177 0.78 5.99 18.93
C LEU A 177 2.02 6.55 18.25
N ARG A 178 2.24 7.87 18.29
CA ARG A 178 3.44 8.50 17.77
C ARG A 178 4.70 8.06 18.53
N LEU A 179 4.65 8.00 19.86
CA LEU A 179 5.73 7.51 20.68
C LEU A 179 6.17 6.09 20.28
N TYR A 180 5.20 5.20 20.02
CA TYR A 180 5.47 3.85 19.57
C TYR A 180 5.98 3.80 18.11
N ALA A 181 5.47 4.66 17.23
CA ALA A 181 6.01 4.80 15.88
C ALA A 181 7.49 5.20 15.88
N ASP A 182 7.86 6.15 16.73
CA ASP A 182 9.25 6.62 16.89
C ASP A 182 10.16 5.51 17.46
N ALA A 183 9.65 4.70 18.41
CA ALA A 183 10.36 3.54 18.93
C ALA A 183 10.59 2.43 17.90
N ILE A 184 9.59 2.17 17.03
CA ILE A 184 9.73 1.24 15.90
C ILE A 184 10.82 1.74 14.95
N ALA A 185 10.81 3.04 14.60
CA ALA A 185 11.83 3.65 13.76
C ALA A 185 13.24 3.52 14.34
N ALA A 186 13.39 3.79 15.64
CA ALA A 186 14.66 3.66 16.36
C ALA A 186 15.16 2.20 16.36
N LEU A 187 14.28 1.23 16.63
CA LEU A 187 14.62 -0.19 16.61
C LEU A 187 15.00 -0.64 15.20
N ALA A 188 14.25 -0.22 14.17
CA ALA A 188 14.55 -0.52 12.78
C ALA A 188 15.93 -0.01 12.37
N SER A 189 16.25 1.22 12.72
CA SER A 189 17.58 1.83 12.49
C SER A 189 18.69 1.04 13.20
N LYS A 190 18.52 0.73 14.50
CA LYS A 190 19.49 -0.05 15.28
C LYS A 190 19.72 -1.44 14.68
N ARG A 191 18.68 -2.09 14.15
CA ARG A 191 18.71 -3.45 13.60
C ARG A 191 18.99 -3.45 12.09
N LYS A 192 19.18 -2.28 11.47
CA LYS A 192 19.38 -2.11 10.01
C LYS A 192 18.23 -2.74 9.19
N LYS A 193 17.01 -2.63 9.69
CA LYS A 193 15.80 -3.09 9.01
C LYS A 193 15.16 -1.95 8.22
N ARG A 194 14.44 -2.27 7.15
CA ARG A 194 13.62 -1.29 6.44
C ARG A 194 12.47 -0.85 7.34
N TYR A 195 12.27 0.46 7.39
CA TYR A 195 11.15 1.09 8.10
C TYR A 195 10.31 1.91 7.14
N VAL A 196 8.99 1.87 7.33
CA VAL A 196 8.03 2.68 6.59
C VAL A 196 7.18 3.46 7.57
N ASP A 197 7.30 4.78 7.52
CA ASP A 197 6.38 5.67 8.23
C ASP A 197 5.05 5.72 7.48
N ILE A 198 4.04 5.06 8.03
CA ILE A 198 2.66 5.13 7.56
C ILE A 198 1.81 6.06 8.45
N TYR A 199 2.32 6.46 9.63
CA TYR A 199 1.64 7.36 10.55
C TYR A 199 1.48 8.75 9.95
N THR A 200 2.58 9.38 9.57
CA THR A 200 2.59 10.76 9.09
C THR A 200 1.71 10.97 7.85
N PRO A 201 1.82 10.18 6.78
CA PRO A 201 0.94 10.34 5.62
C PRO A 201 -0.55 10.18 5.91
N ILE A 202 -0.91 9.27 6.85
CA ILE A 202 -2.31 9.04 7.22
C ILE A 202 -2.81 10.18 8.11
N ASP A 203 -1.98 10.70 9.03
CA ASP A 203 -2.36 11.80 9.93
C ASP A 203 -2.59 13.13 9.18
N GLU A 204 -1.80 13.38 8.14
CA GLU A 204 -1.93 14.55 7.27
C GLU A 204 -3.21 14.51 6.40
N ASN A 205 -3.87 13.36 6.33
CA ASN A 205 -5.09 13.19 5.55
C ASN A 205 -6.36 13.38 6.38
N THR A 206 -7.50 13.44 5.68
CA THR A 206 -8.80 13.67 6.27
C THR A 206 -9.34 12.42 6.97
N ASN A 207 -10.39 12.61 7.79
CA ASN A 207 -11.16 11.51 8.40
C ASN A 207 -11.76 10.55 7.35
N ALA A 208 -11.83 10.94 6.08
CA ALA A 208 -12.36 10.13 4.98
C ALA A 208 -11.62 8.79 4.76
N LEU A 209 -10.44 8.61 5.34
CA LEU A 209 -9.69 7.34 5.29
C LEU A 209 -10.12 6.31 6.33
N PHE A 210 -10.97 6.69 7.30
CA PHE A 210 -11.36 5.85 8.43
C PHE A 210 -12.82 5.41 8.35
N LEU A 211 -13.12 4.29 9.02
CA LEU A 211 -14.48 3.90 9.37
C LEU A 211 -15.03 4.86 10.44
N ASP A 212 -16.33 4.80 10.70
CA ASP A 212 -17.02 5.65 11.69
C ASP A 212 -16.43 5.53 13.11
N ASN A 213 -15.79 4.41 13.43
CA ASN A 213 -15.11 4.24 14.72
C ASN A 213 -13.82 5.08 14.84
N GLY A 214 -13.29 5.63 13.74
CA GLY A 214 -12.08 6.43 13.71
C GLY A 214 -10.78 5.68 14.07
N ILE A 215 -10.83 4.35 14.16
CA ILE A 215 -9.70 3.48 14.52
C ILE A 215 -9.22 2.70 13.31
N HIS A 216 -10.14 2.16 12.54
CA HIS A 216 -9.83 1.29 11.41
C HIS A 216 -9.94 2.05 10.09
N LEU A 217 -9.03 1.74 9.17
CA LEU A 217 -9.09 2.27 7.81
C LEU A 217 -10.29 1.68 7.07
N ASN A 218 -10.96 2.51 6.28
CA ASN A 218 -11.95 2.08 5.32
C ASN A 218 -11.28 1.69 3.98
N GLU A 219 -12.06 1.40 2.95
CA GLU A 219 -11.56 1.04 1.63
C GLU A 219 -10.63 2.10 1.03
N ALA A 220 -11.01 3.38 1.13
CA ALA A 220 -10.18 4.49 0.65
C ALA A 220 -8.85 4.58 1.44
N GLY A 221 -8.91 4.29 2.75
CA GLY A 221 -7.74 4.23 3.63
C GLY A 221 -6.76 3.13 3.22
N TYR A 222 -7.22 1.92 2.91
CA TYR A 222 -6.34 0.84 2.45
C TYR A 222 -5.74 1.11 1.08
N ARG A 223 -6.50 1.69 0.16
CA ARG A 223 -5.96 2.15 -1.14
C ARG A 223 -4.89 3.22 -0.96
N TYR A 224 -5.13 4.16 -0.05
CA TYR A 224 -4.15 5.20 0.28
C TYR A 224 -2.89 4.59 0.91
N LEU A 225 -3.05 3.68 1.87
CA LEU A 225 -1.95 2.95 2.50
C LEU A 225 -1.12 2.17 1.46
N ALA A 226 -1.77 1.50 0.53
CA ALA A 226 -1.08 0.78 -0.55
C ALA A 226 -0.17 1.72 -1.38
N ARG A 227 -0.65 2.94 -1.68
CA ARG A 227 0.18 3.96 -2.36
C ARG A 227 1.32 4.49 -1.49
N VAL A 228 1.08 4.68 -0.19
CA VAL A 228 2.15 5.06 0.75
C VAL A 228 3.25 4.00 0.76
N LEU A 229 2.89 2.72 0.77
CA LEU A 229 3.87 1.63 0.68
C LEU A 229 4.62 1.62 -0.65
N GLU A 230 3.95 1.81 -1.79
CA GLU A 230 4.61 1.90 -3.09
C GLU A 230 5.66 3.02 -3.13
N GLN A 231 5.32 4.19 -2.61
CA GLN A 231 6.24 5.34 -2.53
C GLN A 231 7.42 5.06 -1.60
N ALA A 232 7.16 4.48 -0.42
CA ALA A 232 8.19 4.14 0.56
C ALA A 232 9.13 3.03 0.07
N PHE A 233 8.63 2.15 -0.79
CA PHE A 233 9.45 1.12 -1.45
C PHE A 233 10.24 1.67 -2.66
N GLY A 234 10.08 2.94 -3.00
CA GLY A 234 10.78 3.59 -4.10
C GLY A 234 10.26 3.21 -5.48
N TRP A 235 9.01 2.75 -5.58
CA TRP A 235 8.41 2.37 -6.85
C TRP A 235 7.86 3.60 -7.60
N PRO A 236 7.94 3.63 -8.95
CA PRO A 236 7.43 4.74 -9.73
C PRO A 236 5.92 4.88 -9.61
N SER A 237 5.40 6.08 -9.91
CA SER A 237 3.95 6.30 -10.00
C SER A 237 3.30 5.32 -10.98
N ARG A 238 2.01 5.00 -10.77
CA ARG A 238 1.20 4.22 -11.71
C ARG A 238 0.74 5.03 -12.92
N GLY A 239 0.78 6.37 -12.83
CA GLY A 239 0.43 7.24 -13.95
C GLY A 239 1.39 7.09 -15.12
N LEU A 240 0.86 7.18 -16.33
CA LEU A 240 1.58 7.01 -17.57
C LEU A 240 1.24 8.16 -18.52
N THR A 241 2.25 8.74 -19.16
CA THR A 241 2.05 9.66 -20.28
C THR A 241 2.67 9.04 -21.54
N VAL A 242 1.85 8.89 -22.54
CA VAL A 242 2.24 8.38 -23.85
C VAL A 242 2.21 9.53 -24.86
N THR A 243 3.29 9.69 -25.62
CA THR A 243 3.36 10.68 -26.71
C THR A 243 3.48 9.97 -28.03
N ILE A 244 2.60 10.31 -28.98
CA ILE A 244 2.55 9.81 -30.35
C ILE A 244 2.73 10.98 -31.30
N ASN A 245 3.62 10.85 -32.28
CA ASN A 245 3.79 11.80 -33.38
C ASN A 245 3.19 11.17 -34.65
N ALA A 246 1.95 11.51 -34.97
CA ALA A 246 1.20 10.92 -36.08
C ALA A 246 1.89 11.16 -37.44
N GLY A 247 2.46 12.35 -37.64
CA GLY A 247 3.17 12.71 -38.87
C GLY A 247 4.46 11.91 -39.12
N GLU A 248 5.12 11.47 -38.05
CA GLU A 248 6.38 10.70 -38.12
C GLU A 248 6.13 9.18 -37.92
N SER A 249 4.92 8.80 -37.59
CA SER A 249 4.56 7.42 -37.22
C SER A 249 5.43 6.87 -36.08
N THR A 250 5.71 7.71 -35.07
CA THR A 250 6.51 7.35 -33.89
C THR A 250 5.71 7.47 -32.59
N ALA A 251 6.01 6.63 -31.62
CA ALA A 251 5.45 6.67 -30.29
C ALA A 251 6.51 6.32 -29.25
N ASN A 252 6.41 6.91 -28.05
CA ASN A 252 7.25 6.47 -26.93
C ASN A 252 6.68 5.17 -26.30
N ALA A 253 7.57 4.37 -25.74
CA ALA A 253 7.15 3.20 -24.98
C ALA A 253 6.25 3.61 -23.79
N PRO A 254 5.21 2.80 -23.44
CA PRO A 254 4.92 1.44 -23.95
C PRO A 254 3.93 1.40 -25.13
N ALA A 255 3.64 2.52 -25.80
CA ALA A 255 2.79 2.53 -26.96
C ALA A 255 3.54 2.09 -28.24
N LYS A 256 2.81 1.44 -29.15
CA LYS A 256 3.33 1.05 -30.45
C LYS A 256 2.31 1.42 -31.53
N ILE A 257 2.75 2.09 -32.59
CA ILE A 257 1.89 2.38 -33.73
C ILE A 257 1.68 1.09 -34.53
N VAL A 258 0.41 0.78 -34.79
CA VAL A 258 -0.02 -0.36 -35.62
C VAL A 258 -0.21 0.12 -37.06
N SER A 259 -0.88 1.26 -37.25
CA SER A 259 -1.04 1.90 -38.57
C SER A 259 -1.27 3.40 -38.41
N SER A 260 -0.77 4.18 -39.35
CA SER A 260 -0.98 5.63 -39.41
C SER A 260 -1.38 6.03 -40.82
N GLY A 261 -2.46 6.78 -40.95
CA GLY A 261 -2.99 7.33 -42.18
C GLY A 261 -3.47 8.78 -41.96
N PRO A 262 -3.89 9.44 -43.05
CA PRO A 262 -4.21 10.88 -42.99
C PRO A 262 -5.35 11.26 -42.06
N ASP A 263 -6.31 10.33 -41.80
CA ASP A 263 -7.50 10.58 -41.00
C ASP A 263 -7.71 9.52 -39.92
N LYS A 264 -6.76 8.58 -39.76
CA LYS A 264 -6.86 7.46 -38.85
C LYS A 264 -5.49 7.04 -38.33
N LEU A 265 -5.38 6.90 -37.01
CA LEU A 265 -4.22 6.37 -36.32
C LEU A 265 -4.64 5.18 -35.46
N VAL A 266 -3.96 4.04 -35.59
CA VAL A 266 -4.15 2.87 -34.74
C VAL A 266 -2.88 2.61 -33.97
N PHE A 267 -3.01 2.47 -32.66
CA PHE A 267 -1.87 2.15 -31.79
C PHE A 267 -2.27 1.13 -30.73
N SER A 268 -1.31 0.35 -30.28
CA SER A 268 -1.46 -0.52 -29.11
C SER A 268 -0.76 0.08 -27.90
N LEU A 269 -1.28 -0.22 -26.72
CA LEU A 269 -0.75 0.21 -25.43
C LEU A 269 -0.76 -0.95 -24.45
N GLU A 270 0.38 -1.27 -23.87
CA GLU A 270 0.54 -2.17 -22.74
C GLU A 270 0.84 -1.34 -21.50
N GLU A 271 -0.13 -1.20 -20.59
CA GLU A 271 0.11 -0.50 -19.33
C GLU A 271 1.17 -1.26 -18.52
N PRO A 272 2.18 -0.59 -17.92
CA PRO A 272 3.24 -1.27 -17.19
C PRO A 272 2.74 -1.89 -15.88
N VAL A 273 1.59 -1.44 -15.37
CA VAL A 273 0.97 -1.88 -14.12
C VAL A 273 -0.53 -1.65 -14.18
N LEU A 274 -1.32 -2.58 -13.63
CA LEU A 274 -2.77 -2.38 -13.49
C LEU A 274 -3.06 -1.18 -12.57
N PRO A 275 -4.05 -0.33 -12.87
CA PRO A 275 -4.55 0.67 -11.94
C PRO A 275 -5.17 -0.02 -10.73
N PHE A 276 -5.37 0.70 -9.62
CA PHE A 276 -6.24 0.18 -8.56
C PHE A 276 -7.68 0.03 -9.09
N PRO A 277 -8.44 -0.95 -8.58
CA PRO A 277 -9.87 -1.09 -8.93
C PRO A 277 -10.62 0.23 -8.76
N ALA A 278 -11.67 0.46 -9.55
CA ALA A 278 -12.52 1.63 -9.38
C ALA A 278 -13.14 1.64 -7.98
N THR A 279 -13.28 2.83 -7.38
CA THR A 279 -14.04 2.98 -6.12
C THR A 279 -15.52 3.13 -6.42
N ALA A 280 -16.37 2.89 -5.41
CA ALA A 280 -17.81 3.15 -5.48
C ALA A 280 -18.13 4.61 -5.88
N SER A 281 -17.24 5.57 -5.60
CA SER A 281 -17.37 6.96 -6.01
C SER A 281 -17.07 7.20 -7.49
N GLY A 282 -16.53 6.22 -8.21
CA GLY A 282 -16.21 6.28 -9.64
C GLY A 282 -15.15 7.30 -10.04
N LYS A 283 -14.55 8.03 -9.08
CA LYS A 283 -13.54 9.05 -9.41
C LYS A 283 -12.20 8.40 -9.75
N PRO A 284 -11.65 8.68 -10.95
CA PRO A 284 -10.32 8.21 -11.31
C PRO A 284 -9.26 8.77 -10.36
N ASP A 285 -8.23 7.97 -10.11
CA ASP A 285 -7.05 8.43 -9.40
C ASP A 285 -6.16 9.25 -10.35
N ALA A 286 -6.17 10.56 -10.22
CA ALA A 286 -5.37 11.44 -11.08
C ALA A 286 -3.87 11.09 -11.11
N LYS A 287 -3.33 10.52 -10.01
CA LYS A 287 -1.92 10.09 -9.94
C LYS A 287 -1.64 8.75 -10.63
N ALA A 288 -2.71 8.01 -11.00
CA ALA A 288 -2.62 6.75 -11.71
C ALA A 288 -3.21 6.84 -13.13
N ALA A 289 -3.54 8.06 -13.58
CA ALA A 289 -4.14 8.28 -14.89
C ALA A 289 -3.17 7.95 -16.03
N VAL A 290 -3.71 7.37 -17.09
CA VAL A 290 -3.02 7.23 -18.38
C VAL A 290 -3.43 8.41 -19.26
N SER A 291 -2.46 9.21 -19.69
CA SER A 291 -2.64 10.33 -20.61
C SER A 291 -1.98 10.01 -21.95
N VAL A 292 -2.70 10.28 -23.05
CA VAL A 292 -2.18 10.14 -24.39
C VAL A 292 -2.12 11.50 -25.07
N GLN A 293 -0.93 11.90 -25.47
CA GLN A 293 -0.65 13.09 -26.26
C GLN A 293 -0.41 12.66 -27.70
N VAL A 294 -1.13 13.29 -28.65
CA VAL A 294 -0.96 13.00 -30.07
C VAL A 294 -0.65 14.28 -30.82
N ASN A 295 0.57 14.36 -31.35
CA ASN A 295 1.07 15.51 -32.13
C ASN A 295 0.93 15.23 -33.63
N GLY A 296 0.86 16.30 -34.45
CA GLY A 296 0.88 16.20 -35.90
C GLY A 296 -0.45 15.77 -36.52
N LEU A 297 -1.55 15.83 -35.78
CA LEU A 297 -2.90 15.65 -36.31
C LEU A 297 -3.32 16.86 -37.20
N LYS A 298 -4.11 16.62 -38.22
CA LYS A 298 -4.76 17.67 -39.00
C LYS A 298 -5.80 18.37 -38.11
N LYS A 299 -6.14 19.63 -38.46
CA LYS A 299 -7.20 20.37 -37.77
C LYS A 299 -8.52 19.63 -37.84
N GLY A 300 -9.14 19.40 -36.68
CA GLY A 300 -10.43 18.72 -36.59
C GLY A 300 -10.68 18.07 -35.23
N HIS A 301 -11.79 17.36 -35.11
CA HIS A 301 -12.11 16.57 -33.93
C HIS A 301 -11.84 15.11 -34.20
N TYR A 302 -11.20 14.45 -33.24
CA TYR A 302 -10.86 13.03 -33.33
C TYR A 302 -11.54 12.25 -32.23
N THR A 303 -12.11 11.12 -32.61
CA THR A 303 -12.71 10.15 -31.66
C THR A 303 -11.75 9.00 -31.45
N LEU A 304 -11.44 8.72 -30.19
CA LEU A 304 -10.73 7.54 -29.76
C LEU A 304 -11.74 6.42 -29.46
N THR A 305 -11.46 5.24 -29.98
CA THR A 305 -12.20 4.02 -29.66
C THR A 305 -11.27 2.93 -29.17
N GLU A 306 -11.78 2.04 -28.31
CA GLU A 306 -11.16 0.79 -27.89
C GLU A 306 -12.06 -0.36 -28.29
N ASN A 307 -11.59 -1.26 -29.15
CA ASN A 307 -12.40 -2.38 -29.68
C ASN A 307 -13.77 -1.94 -30.23
N GLY A 308 -13.84 -0.77 -30.91
CA GLY A 308 -15.06 -0.19 -31.41
C GLY A 308 -15.91 0.59 -30.42
N ARG A 309 -15.64 0.48 -29.11
CA ARG A 309 -16.29 1.30 -28.07
C ARG A 309 -15.71 2.72 -28.09
N LYS A 310 -16.57 3.71 -28.28
CA LYS A 310 -16.17 5.13 -28.20
C LYS A 310 -15.78 5.48 -26.76
N LEU A 311 -14.58 6.06 -26.60
CA LEU A 311 -14.07 6.52 -25.33
C LEU A 311 -14.24 8.02 -25.18
N ILE A 312 -13.62 8.81 -26.08
CA ILE A 312 -13.58 10.25 -26.01
C ILE A 312 -13.47 10.88 -27.40
N THR A 313 -14.03 12.08 -27.55
CA THR A 313 -13.83 12.93 -28.73
C THR A 313 -13.23 14.25 -28.26
N ALA A 314 -12.12 14.68 -28.87
CA ALA A 314 -11.45 15.92 -28.56
C ALA A 314 -10.87 16.57 -29.82
N SER A 315 -10.53 17.87 -29.74
CA SER A 315 -9.87 18.58 -30.83
C SER A 315 -8.42 18.15 -30.99
N GLU A 316 -7.83 18.37 -32.16
CA GLU A 316 -6.39 18.13 -32.37
C GLU A 316 -5.52 18.90 -31.35
N ALA A 317 -5.96 20.10 -30.95
CA ALA A 317 -5.26 20.93 -29.98
C ALA A 317 -5.32 20.31 -28.56
N ASP A 318 -6.43 19.65 -28.19
CA ASP A 318 -6.55 18.97 -26.91
C ASP A 318 -5.74 17.66 -26.91
N TRP A 319 -5.76 16.92 -28.03
CA TRP A 319 -4.89 15.76 -28.19
C TRP A 319 -3.40 16.11 -28.10
N ALA A 320 -3.00 17.27 -28.63
CA ALA A 320 -1.63 17.77 -28.51
C ALA A 320 -1.23 18.18 -27.09
N LYS A 321 -2.21 18.53 -26.22
CA LYS A 321 -1.97 18.81 -24.80
C LYS A 321 -1.96 17.54 -23.94
N GLY A 322 -2.59 16.48 -24.41
CA GLY A 322 -2.77 15.22 -23.69
C GLY A 322 -4.18 15.02 -23.18
N VAL A 323 -4.76 13.89 -23.51
CA VAL A 323 -6.10 13.46 -23.15
C VAL A 323 -5.99 12.29 -22.18
N VAL A 324 -6.67 12.38 -21.04
CA VAL A 324 -6.73 11.30 -20.05
C VAL A 324 -7.68 10.22 -20.55
N LEU A 325 -7.21 8.98 -20.59
CA LEU A 325 -7.98 7.84 -21.02
C LEU A 325 -8.89 7.31 -19.91
N ASP A 326 -10.05 6.83 -20.31
CA ASP A 326 -10.86 5.96 -19.47
C ASP A 326 -10.15 4.59 -19.35
N GLN A 327 -9.92 4.17 -18.10
CA GLN A 327 -9.24 2.92 -17.78
C GLN A 327 -10.23 1.80 -17.34
N GLU A 328 -11.49 1.89 -17.70
CA GLU A 328 -12.54 0.96 -17.25
C GLU A 328 -12.13 -0.50 -17.40
N THR A 329 -11.63 -0.90 -18.59
CA THR A 329 -11.19 -2.28 -18.87
C THR A 329 -10.07 -2.73 -17.90
N SER A 330 -9.06 -1.89 -17.68
CA SER A 330 -7.97 -2.20 -16.71
C SER A 330 -8.45 -2.23 -15.29
N GLN A 331 -9.40 -1.36 -14.92
CA GLN A 331 -9.98 -1.33 -13.57
C GLN A 331 -10.84 -2.56 -13.29
N GLN A 332 -11.58 -3.06 -14.30
CA GLN A 332 -12.32 -4.32 -14.22
C GLN A 332 -11.38 -5.51 -14.02
N GLN A 333 -10.30 -5.59 -14.80
CA GLN A 333 -9.26 -6.60 -14.61
C GLN A 333 -8.63 -6.52 -13.23
N ALA A 334 -8.32 -5.33 -12.73
CA ALA A 334 -7.80 -5.10 -11.39
C ALA A 334 -8.77 -5.55 -10.29
N ALA A 335 -10.07 -5.29 -10.47
CA ALA A 335 -11.11 -5.72 -9.55
C ALA A 335 -11.23 -7.25 -9.49
N GLU A 336 -11.08 -7.91 -10.61
CA GLU A 336 -11.08 -9.39 -10.70
C GLU A 336 -9.88 -9.97 -9.93
N VAL A 337 -8.67 -9.43 -10.14
CA VAL A 337 -7.47 -9.84 -9.39
C VAL A 337 -7.66 -9.63 -7.89
N CYS A 338 -8.16 -8.47 -7.45
CA CYS A 338 -8.48 -8.22 -6.04
C CYS A 338 -9.52 -9.24 -5.51
N GLY A 339 -10.51 -9.59 -6.31
CA GLY A 339 -11.50 -10.60 -5.95
C GLY A 339 -10.89 -11.98 -5.69
N TYR A 340 -9.93 -12.42 -6.50
CA TYR A 340 -9.18 -13.66 -6.23
C TYR A 340 -8.30 -13.55 -5.00
N ILE A 341 -7.62 -12.41 -4.79
CA ILE A 341 -6.80 -12.14 -3.59
C ILE A 341 -7.66 -12.28 -2.31
N VAL A 342 -8.81 -11.61 -2.26
CA VAL A 342 -9.71 -11.65 -1.10
C VAL A 342 -10.21 -13.07 -0.83
N LYS A 343 -10.63 -13.81 -1.87
CA LYS A 343 -11.06 -15.22 -1.73
C LYS A 343 -9.93 -16.10 -1.18
N LYS A 344 -8.73 -15.97 -1.73
CA LYS A 344 -7.54 -16.71 -1.27
C LYS A 344 -7.22 -16.37 0.19
N ASN A 345 -7.22 -15.08 0.55
CA ASN A 345 -6.94 -14.64 1.91
C ASN A 345 -7.98 -15.15 2.90
N THR A 346 -9.26 -15.20 2.52
CA THR A 346 -10.33 -15.78 3.34
C THR A 346 -10.11 -17.28 3.59
N LEU A 347 -9.74 -18.07 2.57
CA LEU A 347 -9.42 -19.48 2.76
C LEU A 347 -8.22 -19.68 3.68
N PHE A 348 -7.13 -18.94 3.45
CA PHE A 348 -5.95 -19.03 4.31
C PHE A 348 -6.26 -18.61 5.75
N PHE A 349 -7.08 -17.58 5.95
CA PHE A 349 -7.53 -17.18 7.29
C PHE A 349 -8.25 -18.32 8.01
N GLN A 350 -9.19 -19.02 7.36
CA GLN A 350 -9.89 -20.16 7.96
C GLN A 350 -8.94 -21.33 8.25
N GLN A 351 -7.93 -21.52 7.43
CA GLN A 351 -6.93 -22.58 7.59
C GLN A 351 -6.05 -22.37 8.83
N TYR A 352 -5.45 -21.18 8.99
CA TYR A 352 -4.54 -20.95 10.12
C TYR A 352 -5.25 -20.56 11.41
N ARG A 353 -6.49 -20.04 11.32
CA ARG A 353 -7.31 -19.59 12.45
C ARG A 353 -8.73 -20.17 12.40
N PRO A 354 -8.90 -21.50 12.44
CA PRO A 354 -10.22 -22.11 12.43
C PRO A 354 -11.02 -21.72 13.69
N ARG A 355 -12.33 -21.54 13.55
CA ARG A 355 -13.20 -21.07 14.65
C ARG A 355 -13.23 -22.01 15.85
N ASN A 356 -13.24 -23.32 15.63
CA ASN A 356 -13.33 -24.34 16.67
C ASN A 356 -11.98 -25.02 16.95
N ARG A 357 -10.94 -24.23 17.26
CA ARG A 357 -9.60 -24.75 17.43
C ARG A 357 -9.48 -25.89 18.44
N THR A 358 -10.24 -25.85 19.54
CA THR A 358 -10.23 -26.90 20.56
C THR A 358 -10.64 -28.25 19.97
N TYR A 359 -11.61 -28.29 19.07
CA TYR A 359 -12.10 -29.51 18.43
C TYR A 359 -11.38 -29.86 17.13
N ILE A 360 -10.70 -28.91 16.49
CA ILE A 360 -10.01 -29.16 15.23
C ILE A 360 -8.52 -29.44 15.47
N LEU A 361 -7.86 -28.64 16.28
CA LEU A 361 -6.40 -28.67 16.51
C LEU A 361 -6.03 -29.00 17.98
N GLY A 362 -6.97 -28.86 18.92
CA GLY A 362 -6.73 -29.01 20.34
C GLY A 362 -6.95 -30.42 20.88
N PHE A 363 -7.01 -30.51 22.22
CA PHE A 363 -7.10 -31.78 22.95
C PHE A 363 -8.42 -32.54 22.74
N ARG A 364 -9.45 -31.88 22.21
CA ARG A 364 -10.76 -32.49 21.88
C ARG A 364 -10.92 -32.81 20.39
N SER A 365 -9.84 -32.77 19.61
CA SER A 365 -9.90 -33.03 18.17
C SER A 365 -10.41 -34.42 17.79
N TYR A 366 -10.29 -35.41 18.71
CA TYR A 366 -10.81 -36.75 18.54
C TYR A 366 -12.34 -36.86 18.65
N GLU A 367 -13.02 -35.84 19.24
CA GLU A 367 -14.47 -35.91 19.49
C GLU A 367 -15.30 -35.58 18.24
N GLN A 368 -14.77 -34.88 17.26
CA GLN A 368 -15.53 -34.36 16.11
C GLN A 368 -14.96 -34.79 14.74
N GLY A 369 -14.52 -36.04 14.62
CA GLY A 369 -14.27 -36.65 13.31
C GLY A 369 -12.98 -36.22 12.61
N ASN A 370 -11.99 -35.70 13.33
CA ASN A 370 -10.63 -35.43 12.80
C ASN A 370 -10.60 -34.37 11.69
N ASN A 371 -11.37 -33.31 11.81
CA ASN A 371 -11.56 -32.22 10.84
C ASN A 371 -10.27 -31.41 10.53
N LYS A 372 -9.12 -31.76 11.14
CA LYS A 372 -7.82 -31.15 10.78
C LYS A 372 -7.50 -31.36 9.32
N ARG A 373 -7.87 -32.52 8.76
CA ARG A 373 -7.66 -32.83 7.36
C ARG A 373 -8.35 -31.84 6.42
N ASP A 374 -9.53 -31.33 6.78
CA ASP A 374 -10.28 -30.38 5.99
C ASP A 374 -9.53 -29.04 5.85
N LEU A 375 -8.64 -28.70 6.81
CA LEU A 375 -7.77 -27.52 6.70
C LEU A 375 -6.66 -27.73 5.69
N ASP A 376 -6.07 -28.94 5.63
CA ASP A 376 -5.02 -29.29 4.67
C ASP A 376 -5.61 -29.32 3.24
N ASP A 377 -6.88 -29.72 3.08
CA ASP A 377 -7.60 -29.71 1.78
C ASP A 377 -7.88 -28.26 1.26
N MET A 378 -7.63 -27.21 2.04
CA MET A 378 -7.67 -25.82 1.58
C MET A 378 -6.45 -25.43 0.74
N ASP A 379 -5.30 -26.10 0.89
CA ASP A 379 -4.07 -25.77 0.16
C ASP A 379 -4.24 -25.82 -1.37
N PRO A 380 -4.84 -26.88 -1.98
CA PRO A 380 -5.08 -26.90 -3.42
C PRO A 380 -6.05 -25.81 -3.87
N LEU A 381 -7.03 -25.40 -3.04
CA LEU A 381 -7.94 -24.31 -3.36
C LEU A 381 -7.23 -22.94 -3.32
N ILE A 382 -6.35 -22.73 -2.34
CA ILE A 382 -5.47 -21.56 -2.25
C ILE A 382 -4.57 -21.49 -3.48
N ALA A 383 -3.92 -22.61 -3.84
CA ALA A 383 -3.05 -22.69 -5.02
C ALA A 383 -3.82 -22.42 -6.33
N GLN A 384 -5.06 -22.89 -6.45
CA GLN A 384 -5.91 -22.56 -7.60
C GLN A 384 -6.19 -21.05 -7.70
N LEU A 385 -6.48 -20.38 -6.59
CA LEU A 385 -6.71 -18.93 -6.58
C LEU A 385 -5.42 -18.17 -6.88
N GLU A 386 -4.26 -18.61 -6.39
CA GLU A 386 -2.95 -18.06 -6.77
C GLU A 386 -2.68 -18.21 -8.28
N ALA A 387 -3.09 -19.33 -8.88
CA ALA A 387 -3.01 -19.51 -10.33
C ALA A 387 -3.93 -18.55 -11.09
N GLN A 388 -5.15 -18.27 -10.59
CA GLN A 388 -6.02 -17.26 -11.18
C GLN A 388 -5.42 -15.85 -11.05
N ILE A 389 -4.85 -15.49 -9.91
CA ILE A 389 -4.13 -14.21 -9.73
C ILE A 389 -3.00 -14.11 -10.76
N LYS A 390 -2.20 -15.15 -10.92
CA LYS A 390 -1.09 -15.21 -11.89
C LYS A 390 -1.59 -14.99 -13.33
N LEU A 391 -2.71 -15.60 -13.70
CA LEU A 391 -3.27 -15.52 -15.04
C LEU A 391 -3.77 -14.10 -15.36
N HIS A 392 -4.33 -13.37 -14.38
CA HIS A 392 -5.01 -12.09 -14.60
C HIS A 392 -4.20 -10.86 -14.17
N ARG A 393 -3.05 -11.01 -13.46
CA ARG A 393 -2.28 -9.88 -12.93
C ARG A 393 -1.51 -9.06 -13.97
N LYS A 394 -1.25 -9.61 -15.16
CA LYS A 394 -0.56 -8.92 -16.25
C LYS A 394 -1.53 -8.05 -17.03
N PRO A 395 -1.26 -6.75 -17.21
CA PRO A 395 -2.12 -5.90 -18.02
C PRO A 395 -2.33 -6.44 -19.43
N VAL A 396 -3.55 -6.37 -19.93
CA VAL A 396 -3.87 -6.78 -21.31
C VAL A 396 -3.43 -5.69 -22.26
N ILE A 397 -2.83 -6.06 -23.38
CA ILE A 397 -2.51 -5.12 -24.46
C ILE A 397 -3.83 -4.64 -25.08
N LYS A 398 -4.03 -3.32 -25.12
CA LYS A 398 -5.21 -2.69 -25.72
C LYS A 398 -4.86 -2.09 -27.07
N THR A 399 -5.82 -2.16 -27.98
CA THR A 399 -5.70 -1.50 -29.28
C THR A 399 -6.69 -0.35 -29.36
N TYR A 400 -6.16 0.80 -29.68
CA TYR A 400 -6.89 2.05 -29.81
C TYR A 400 -6.91 2.51 -31.26
N GLU A 401 -8.04 3.06 -31.67
CA GLU A 401 -8.22 3.69 -32.95
C GLU A 401 -8.63 5.15 -32.76
N LEU A 402 -7.82 6.08 -33.26
CA LEU A 402 -8.09 7.51 -33.28
C LEU A 402 -8.49 7.92 -34.69
N SER A 403 -9.71 8.35 -34.92
CA SER A 403 -10.24 8.68 -36.25
C SER A 403 -10.81 10.08 -36.31
N LEU A 404 -10.50 10.80 -37.42
CA LEU A 404 -11.02 12.13 -37.70
C LEU A 404 -12.56 12.04 -37.92
N GLN A 405 -13.30 12.86 -37.20
CA GLN A 405 -14.73 13.02 -37.42
C GLN A 405 -14.95 13.83 -38.71
N LYS A 406 -15.55 13.19 -39.71
CA LYS A 406 -16.03 13.92 -40.90
C LYS A 406 -17.21 14.78 -40.44
N GLY A 407 -17.12 16.10 -40.61
CA GLY A 407 -18.24 16.98 -40.30
C GLY A 407 -19.51 16.51 -40.99
N GLN A 408 -20.61 16.45 -40.21
CA GLN A 408 -21.96 16.30 -40.79
C GLN A 408 -22.33 17.56 -41.52
#